data_e76dd034431ee43d31e7baa13c04dc9e
#
_entry.id   e76dd034431ee43d31e7baa13c04dc9e
#
_cell.length_a   1.000
_cell.length_b   1.000
_cell.length_c   1.000
_cell.angle_alpha   90.00
_cell.angle_beta   90.00
_cell.angle_gamma   90.00
#
_symmetry.space_group_name_H-M   'P 1'
#
loop_
_entity.id
_entity.type
_entity.pdbx_description
1 polymer ?
#
loop_
_entity_poly.entity_id
_entity_poly.type
_entity_poly.pdbx_seq_one_letter_code
_entity_poly.pdbx_strand_id
1 'polypeptide(L)'
;MSDRMEKKRILILNGSPRKAKSTTLLATNAFVEGMVQAGGYVPETVHIAELRITPCTGCLSCWGRTEGECVIRNDDIPALKQKILQADELICSFPLYYFGMPGQMKLMMDRLLSLVHAYQGQNAPTDGSPAHGARYTHPWKKMILISGCAYNETELVYRPLLSQCDLVLGKGNYTAILCPQFKTMADNGGTRLARILQRFTAAGEEYVREGALSEQTLNHMTRPPFSGEVYRTILKHVWSGEREKGTKNDTSCH
;
A
#
# COMPACT_ATOMS: atom_id res chain seq x y z
N MET A 1 -3.07 -26.39 30.42
CA MET A 1 -2.46 -25.06 30.25
C MET A 1 -2.79 -24.64 28.83
N SER A 2 -3.69 -23.68 28.67
CA SER A 2 -4.06 -23.14 27.33
C SER A 2 -2.88 -22.37 26.79
N ASP A 3 -2.26 -22.90 25.76
CA ASP A 3 -1.24 -22.22 24.97
C ASP A 3 -1.92 -21.00 24.31
N ARG A 4 -1.77 -19.84 24.92
CA ARG A 4 -2.27 -18.57 24.40
C ARG A 4 -1.36 -18.21 23.23
N MET A 5 -1.63 -18.76 22.04
CA MET A 5 -0.92 -18.38 20.83
C MET A 5 -0.87 -16.85 20.75
N GLU A 6 0.33 -16.28 20.78
CA GLU A 6 0.55 -14.84 20.68
C GLU A 6 -0.01 -14.38 19.33
N LYS A 7 -0.95 -13.42 19.37
CA LYS A 7 -1.60 -12.93 18.15
C LYS A 7 -0.61 -12.14 17.32
N LYS A 8 -0.46 -12.49 16.06
CA LYS A 8 0.36 -11.78 15.08
C LYS A 8 -0.24 -10.44 14.71
N ARG A 9 0.60 -9.42 14.57
CA ARG A 9 0.18 -8.04 14.25
C ARG A 9 0.27 -7.78 12.76
N ILE A 10 -0.85 -7.33 12.16
CA ILE A 10 -0.87 -6.78 10.80
C ILE A 10 -0.82 -5.26 10.93
N LEU A 11 0.21 -4.62 10.37
CA LEU A 11 0.26 -3.18 10.24
C LEU A 11 -0.15 -2.77 8.82
N ILE A 12 -1.23 -1.99 8.73
CA ILE A 12 -1.75 -1.44 7.47
C ILE A 12 -1.37 0.04 7.40
N LEU A 13 -0.49 0.39 6.46
CA LEU A 13 -0.12 1.76 6.14
C LEU A 13 -1.05 2.28 5.04
N ASN A 14 -2.10 3.01 5.44
CA ASN A 14 -3.05 3.59 4.50
C ASN A 14 -2.59 4.96 4.02
N GLY A 15 -2.07 5.03 2.79
CA GLY A 15 -1.59 6.25 2.16
C GLY A 15 -2.66 7.07 1.43
N SER A 16 -3.92 6.67 1.49
CA SER A 16 -4.99 7.46 0.86
C SER A 16 -5.27 8.75 1.63
N PRO A 17 -5.32 9.93 0.96
CA PRO A 17 -5.74 11.17 1.61
C PRO A 17 -7.21 11.13 2.11
N ARG A 18 -8.02 10.19 1.61
CA ARG A 18 -9.40 9.96 2.06
C ARG A 18 -9.48 9.15 3.36
N LYS A 19 -8.35 8.71 3.91
CA LYS A 19 -8.25 7.99 5.18
C LYS A 19 -9.20 6.78 5.25
N ALA A 20 -10.05 6.67 6.26
CA ALA A 20 -11.03 5.59 6.40
C ALA A 20 -12.06 5.50 5.25
N LYS A 21 -12.26 6.61 4.49
CA LYS A 21 -13.13 6.64 3.31
C LYS A 21 -12.42 6.22 2.02
N SER A 22 -11.22 5.68 2.11
CA SER A 22 -10.46 5.19 0.95
C SER A 22 -11.15 4.00 0.32
N THR A 23 -11.38 4.05 -1.00
CA THR A 23 -11.92 2.91 -1.73
C THR A 23 -10.90 1.76 -1.80
N THR A 24 -9.61 2.05 -1.94
CA THR A 24 -8.56 1.01 -1.89
C THR A 24 -8.55 0.27 -0.55
N LEU A 25 -8.84 0.99 0.55
CA LEU A 25 -8.89 0.38 1.87
C LEU A 25 -10.03 -0.66 2.00
N LEU A 26 -11.11 -0.57 1.21
CA LEU A 26 -12.16 -1.59 1.18
C LEU A 26 -11.59 -2.95 0.75
N ALA A 27 -10.80 -2.98 -0.32
CA ALA A 27 -10.12 -4.20 -0.78
C ALA A 27 -9.12 -4.71 0.27
N THR A 28 -8.36 -3.79 0.85
CA THR A 28 -7.39 -4.13 1.91
C THR A 28 -8.08 -4.73 3.12
N ASN A 29 -9.17 -4.12 3.59
CA ASN A 29 -9.91 -4.62 4.74
C ASN A 29 -10.51 -6.00 4.48
N ALA A 30 -11.06 -6.25 3.29
CA ALA A 30 -11.57 -7.56 2.92
C ALA A 30 -10.46 -8.63 2.89
N PHE A 31 -9.28 -8.30 2.36
CA PHE A 31 -8.12 -9.19 2.38
C PHE A 31 -7.66 -9.49 3.82
N VAL A 32 -7.54 -8.46 4.64
CA VAL A 32 -7.16 -8.59 6.06
C VAL A 32 -8.22 -9.35 6.87
N GLU A 33 -9.50 -9.18 6.56
CA GLU A 33 -10.58 -9.97 7.15
C GLU A 33 -10.37 -11.48 6.92
N GLY A 34 -10.02 -11.88 5.70
CA GLY A 34 -9.64 -13.27 5.41
C GLY A 34 -8.44 -13.75 6.21
N MET A 35 -7.41 -12.92 6.36
CA MET A 35 -6.25 -13.25 7.20
C MET A 35 -6.66 -13.45 8.67
N VAL A 36 -7.54 -12.60 9.20
CA VAL A 36 -8.05 -12.71 10.58
C VAL A 36 -8.91 -13.96 10.75
N GLN A 37 -9.76 -14.29 9.78
CA GLN A 37 -10.61 -15.49 9.80
C GLN A 37 -9.79 -16.79 9.74
N ALA A 38 -8.71 -16.80 8.96
CA ALA A 38 -7.80 -17.94 8.88
C ALA A 38 -7.00 -18.18 10.18
N GLY A 39 -6.85 -17.18 11.03
CA GLY A 39 -6.46 -17.34 12.42
C GLY A 39 -5.28 -16.48 12.89
N GLY A 40 -5.39 -16.06 14.15
CA GLY A 40 -4.28 -15.56 14.95
C GLY A 40 -3.80 -14.12 14.67
N TYR A 41 -4.46 -13.34 13.80
CA TYR A 41 -4.03 -11.99 13.45
C TYR A 41 -4.85 -10.89 14.12
N VAL A 42 -4.20 -9.76 14.41
CA VAL A 42 -4.83 -8.50 14.87
C VAL A 42 -4.37 -7.36 13.96
N PRO A 43 -5.29 -6.72 13.22
CA PRO A 43 -4.95 -5.60 12.36
C PRO A 43 -4.87 -4.28 13.11
N GLU A 44 -3.91 -3.44 12.74
CA GLU A 44 -3.81 -2.03 13.09
C GLU A 44 -3.69 -1.21 11.80
N THR A 45 -4.54 -0.18 11.63
CA THR A 45 -4.47 0.73 10.50
C THR A 45 -3.91 2.08 10.92
N VAL A 46 -2.86 2.52 10.25
CA VAL A 46 -2.30 3.86 10.37
C VAL A 46 -2.62 4.65 9.11
N HIS A 47 -3.36 5.75 9.27
CA HIS A 47 -3.65 6.68 8.18
C HIS A 47 -2.49 7.68 8.02
N ILE A 48 -1.65 7.48 7.03
CA ILE A 48 -0.44 8.30 6.81
C ILE A 48 -0.81 9.80 6.64
N ALA A 49 -1.98 10.09 6.08
CA ALA A 49 -2.47 11.47 5.93
C ALA A 49 -2.85 12.16 7.27
N GLU A 50 -2.87 11.45 8.38
CA GLU A 50 -3.11 12.00 9.72
C GLU A 50 -1.82 12.26 10.48
N LEU A 51 -0.71 11.73 9.98
CA LEU A 51 0.58 11.88 10.61
C LEU A 51 1.22 13.23 10.27
N ARG A 52 1.87 13.83 11.26
CA ARG A 52 2.78 14.94 11.05
C ARG A 52 4.12 14.38 10.61
N ILE A 53 4.47 14.61 9.36
CA ILE A 53 5.71 14.13 8.75
C ILE A 53 6.48 15.31 8.19
N THR A 54 7.61 15.65 8.78
CA THR A 54 8.53 16.64 8.24
C THR A 54 9.30 16.02 7.06
N PRO A 55 9.41 16.69 5.91
CA PRO A 55 10.15 16.17 4.76
C PRO A 55 11.60 15.79 5.10
N CYS A 56 12.12 14.75 4.45
CA CYS A 56 13.54 14.42 4.53
C CYS A 56 14.38 15.54 3.89
N THR A 57 15.42 15.98 4.60
CA THR A 57 16.34 17.04 4.10
C THR A 57 17.55 16.47 3.35
N GLY A 58 17.66 15.17 3.19
CA GLY A 58 18.80 14.51 2.52
C GLY A 58 20.13 14.63 3.24
N CYS A 59 20.12 14.92 4.55
CA CYS A 59 21.34 15.16 5.34
C CYS A 59 22.19 13.90 5.57
N LEU A 60 21.67 12.71 5.26
CA LEU A 60 22.30 11.37 5.40
C LEU A 60 22.84 11.05 6.81
N SER A 61 22.47 11.81 7.84
CA SER A 61 22.91 11.54 9.21
C SER A 61 22.50 10.16 9.70
N CYS A 62 21.36 9.63 9.24
CA CYS A 62 20.88 8.28 9.57
C CYS A 62 21.77 7.16 9.00
N TRP A 63 22.62 7.45 8.02
CA TRP A 63 23.63 6.53 7.49
C TRP A 63 25.02 6.73 8.12
N GLY A 64 25.24 7.85 8.77
CA GLY A 64 26.51 8.20 9.40
C GLY A 64 26.36 8.50 10.88
N ARG A 65 26.36 9.80 11.25
CA ARG A 65 26.44 10.28 12.64
C ARG A 65 25.43 9.70 13.62
N THR A 66 24.19 9.47 13.18
CA THR A 66 23.10 8.98 14.05
C THR A 66 22.65 7.56 13.69
N GLU A 67 23.48 6.83 13.06
CA GLU A 67 23.33 5.50 12.49
C GLU A 67 21.98 4.78 12.80
N GLY A 68 21.15 4.65 11.77
CA GLY A 68 19.81 4.06 11.91
C GLY A 68 18.73 4.97 12.49
N GLU A 69 19.08 6.19 12.98
CA GLU A 69 18.12 7.13 13.53
C GLU A 69 18.08 8.45 12.73
N CYS A 70 16.86 8.96 12.47
CA CYS A 70 16.73 10.27 11.84
C CYS A 70 16.99 11.38 12.86
N VAL A 71 17.67 12.45 12.44
CA VAL A 71 17.88 13.65 13.27
C VAL A 71 16.59 14.42 13.54
N ILE A 72 15.59 14.32 12.67
CA ILE A 72 14.26 14.89 12.85
C ILE A 72 13.44 13.91 13.71
N ARG A 73 13.21 14.29 14.99
CA ARG A 73 12.58 13.41 15.98
C ARG A 73 11.27 13.96 16.55
N ASN A 74 10.90 15.18 16.18
CA ASN A 74 9.74 15.90 16.72
C ASN A 74 8.47 15.73 15.87
N ASP A 75 8.37 14.60 15.14
CA ASP A 75 7.21 14.21 14.33
C ASP A 75 6.86 12.73 14.56
N ASP A 76 5.91 12.19 13.81
CA ASP A 76 5.36 10.85 14.06
C ASP A 76 6.20 9.71 13.47
N ILE A 77 7.27 10.00 12.72
CA ILE A 77 8.11 8.98 12.08
C ILE A 77 8.81 8.05 13.08
N PRO A 78 9.40 8.51 14.20
CA PRO A 78 10.01 7.60 15.17
C PRO A 78 9.04 6.54 15.70
N ALA A 79 7.81 6.94 16.06
CA ALA A 79 6.77 6.01 16.53
C ALA A 79 6.32 5.04 15.41
N LEU A 80 6.11 5.55 14.19
CA LEU A 80 5.74 4.74 13.04
C LEU A 80 6.82 3.70 12.70
N LYS A 81 8.11 4.09 12.75
CA LYS A 81 9.24 3.18 12.56
C LYS A 81 9.18 1.99 13.51
N GLN A 82 8.90 2.24 14.80
CA GLN A 82 8.76 1.16 15.78
C GLN A 82 7.61 0.21 15.45
N LYS A 83 6.45 0.73 15.03
CA LYS A 83 5.31 -0.10 14.59
C LYS A 83 5.69 -0.97 13.39
N ILE A 84 6.39 -0.42 12.40
CA ILE A 84 6.84 -1.16 11.21
C ILE A 84 7.79 -2.30 11.62
N LEU A 85 8.74 -2.04 12.51
CA LEU A 85 9.72 -3.04 12.96
C LEU A 85 9.11 -4.15 13.82
N GLN A 86 7.96 -3.89 14.46
CA GLN A 86 7.28 -4.84 15.34
C GLN A 86 6.11 -5.57 14.67
N ALA A 87 5.75 -5.21 13.44
CA ALA A 87 4.68 -5.88 12.71
C ALA A 87 5.11 -7.29 12.26
N ASP A 88 4.20 -8.25 12.32
CA ASP A 88 4.40 -9.59 11.75
C ASP A 88 4.06 -9.60 10.26
N GLU A 89 3.13 -8.75 9.84
CA GLU A 89 2.76 -8.52 8.44
C GLU A 89 2.67 -7.01 8.17
N LEU A 90 3.22 -6.58 7.04
CA LEU A 90 3.21 -5.18 6.61
C LEU A 90 2.43 -5.01 5.31
N ILE A 91 1.37 -4.23 5.35
CA ILE A 91 0.51 -3.94 4.18
C ILE A 91 0.56 -2.45 3.87
N CYS A 92 0.93 -2.08 2.65
CA CYS A 92 0.83 -0.73 2.13
C CYS A 92 -0.42 -0.63 1.23
N SER A 93 -1.39 0.19 1.63
CA SER A 93 -2.68 0.38 0.95
C SER A 93 -2.83 1.81 0.46
N PHE A 94 -2.88 2.05 -0.85
CA PHE A 94 -3.04 3.40 -1.39
C PHE A 94 -3.55 3.42 -2.84
N PRO A 95 -4.22 4.51 -3.26
CA PRO A 95 -4.55 4.71 -4.67
C PRO A 95 -3.30 5.06 -5.48
N LEU A 96 -3.26 4.63 -6.74
CA LEU A 96 -2.22 5.07 -7.68
C LEU A 96 -2.45 6.55 -8.03
N TYR A 97 -1.53 7.42 -7.65
CA TYR A 97 -1.55 8.84 -7.96
C TYR A 97 -0.37 9.21 -8.84
N TYR A 98 -0.67 9.76 -10.00
CA TYR A 98 0.34 10.19 -10.98
C TYR A 98 1.41 9.10 -11.25
N PHE A 99 0.93 7.86 -11.44
CA PHE A 99 1.72 6.64 -11.69
C PHE A 99 2.65 6.21 -10.54
N GLY A 100 2.42 6.73 -9.34
CA GLY A 100 3.20 6.44 -8.15
C GLY A 100 2.35 6.40 -6.88
N MET A 101 3.01 6.43 -5.73
CA MET A 101 2.36 6.55 -4.44
C MET A 101 1.92 7.98 -4.16
N PRO A 102 0.86 8.20 -3.34
CA PRO A 102 0.47 9.54 -2.89
C PRO A 102 1.60 10.26 -2.15
N GLY A 103 1.60 11.60 -2.21
CA GLY A 103 2.68 12.43 -1.65
C GLY A 103 3.00 12.13 -0.18
N GLN A 104 1.99 11.93 0.67
CA GLN A 104 2.18 11.59 2.08
C GLN A 104 2.89 10.24 2.27
N MET A 105 2.60 9.24 1.42
CA MET A 105 3.32 7.97 1.43
C MET A 105 4.78 8.17 1.04
N LYS A 106 5.05 9.04 0.06
CA LYS A 106 6.42 9.35 -0.37
C LYS A 106 7.20 10.10 0.72
N LEU A 107 6.57 11.06 1.41
CA LEU A 107 7.18 11.74 2.57
C LEU A 107 7.58 10.73 3.66
N MET A 108 6.68 9.81 3.99
CA MET A 108 6.97 8.72 4.94
C MET A 108 8.15 7.87 4.46
N MET A 109 8.10 7.41 3.21
CA MET A 109 9.11 6.53 2.63
C MET A 109 10.51 7.17 2.63
N ASP A 110 10.63 8.46 2.28
CA ASP A 110 11.90 9.18 2.31
C ASP A 110 12.50 9.24 3.73
N ARG A 111 11.66 9.31 4.75
CA ARG A 111 12.08 9.35 6.16
C ARG A 111 12.44 7.95 6.71
N LEU A 112 11.99 6.87 6.06
CA LEU A 112 12.35 5.50 6.40
C LEU A 112 13.69 5.05 5.84
N LEU A 113 14.46 5.94 5.21
CA LEU A 113 15.85 5.70 4.79
C LEU A 113 16.74 5.19 5.95
N SER A 114 16.37 5.51 7.18
CA SER A 114 17.05 5.00 8.39
C SER A 114 16.89 3.49 8.61
N LEU A 115 15.95 2.83 7.92
CA LEU A 115 15.74 1.38 8.03
C LEU A 115 16.73 0.55 7.21
N VAL A 116 17.49 1.19 6.33
CA VAL A 116 18.45 0.51 5.46
C VAL A 116 19.87 1.00 5.70
N HIS A 117 20.84 0.15 5.37
CA HIS A 117 22.24 0.51 5.44
C HIS A 117 22.66 1.46 4.31
N ALA A 118 23.67 2.28 4.58
CA ALA A 118 24.36 3.01 3.55
C ALA A 118 25.04 2.05 2.56
N TYR A 119 25.27 2.53 1.36
CA TYR A 119 25.98 1.79 0.32
C TYR A 119 27.47 1.74 0.62
N GLN A 120 27.91 0.91 1.59
CA GLN A 120 29.30 0.84 2.00
C GLN A 120 29.74 -0.58 2.41
N GLY A 121 30.95 -0.97 1.99
CA GLY A 121 31.66 -2.15 2.45
C GLY A 121 30.87 -3.46 2.33
N GLN A 122 30.82 -4.20 3.42
CA GLN A 122 30.17 -5.52 3.47
C GLN A 122 28.65 -5.49 3.19
N ASN A 123 28.01 -4.33 3.28
CA ASN A 123 26.59 -4.14 3.06
C ASN A 123 26.27 -3.73 1.61
N ALA A 124 27.29 -3.54 0.76
CA ALA A 124 27.05 -3.27 -0.64
C ALA A 124 26.50 -4.53 -1.33
N PRO A 125 25.45 -4.41 -2.18
CA PRO A 125 24.99 -5.53 -2.95
C PRO A 125 26.09 -6.10 -3.85
N THR A 126 26.30 -7.40 -3.78
CA THR A 126 27.33 -8.09 -4.59
C THR A 126 26.86 -8.44 -5.99
N ASP A 127 25.54 -8.36 -6.23
CA ASP A 127 24.86 -8.67 -7.49
C ASP A 127 24.69 -7.46 -8.41
N GLY A 128 25.27 -6.30 -8.04
CA GLY A 128 25.06 -5.03 -8.77
C GLY A 128 23.70 -4.41 -8.56
N SER A 129 22.84 -4.97 -7.70
CA SER A 129 21.55 -4.37 -7.31
C SER A 129 21.77 -3.05 -6.60
N PRO A 130 20.97 -2.00 -6.90
CA PRO A 130 21.00 -0.75 -6.14
C PRO A 130 20.28 -0.84 -4.79
N ALA A 131 19.66 -1.97 -4.46
CA ALA A 131 18.93 -2.16 -3.20
C ALA A 131 19.88 -2.08 -2.00
N HIS A 132 19.46 -1.35 -0.97
CA HIS A 132 20.17 -1.26 0.30
C HIS A 132 19.75 -2.38 1.24
N GLY A 133 20.68 -3.01 1.93
CA GLY A 133 20.38 -4.05 2.92
C GLY A 133 19.57 -3.50 4.10
N ALA A 134 18.64 -4.30 4.62
CA ALA A 134 17.88 -3.95 5.83
C ALA A 134 18.81 -3.81 7.03
N ARG A 135 18.66 -2.73 7.81
CA ARG A 135 19.45 -2.46 9.02
C ARG A 135 18.94 -3.24 10.24
N TYR A 136 17.62 -3.46 10.30
CA TYR A 136 16.96 -4.05 11.45
C TYR A 136 16.34 -5.39 11.06
N THR A 137 16.37 -6.32 11.99
CA THR A 137 15.56 -7.54 11.90
C THR A 137 14.09 -7.17 12.16
N HIS A 138 13.19 -7.72 11.37
CA HIS A 138 11.75 -7.55 11.51
C HIS A 138 11.04 -8.87 11.24
N PRO A 139 9.84 -9.11 11.83
CA PRO A 139 9.12 -10.38 11.66
C PRO A 139 8.54 -10.57 10.26
N TRP A 140 8.06 -9.49 9.59
CA TRP A 140 7.44 -9.61 8.28
C TRP A 140 8.46 -10.02 7.19
N LYS A 141 8.06 -10.99 6.38
CA LYS A 141 8.94 -11.57 5.35
C LYS A 141 8.85 -10.80 4.03
N LYS A 142 7.63 -10.40 3.66
CA LYS A 142 7.35 -9.68 2.42
C LYS A 142 6.35 -8.58 2.70
N MET A 143 6.52 -7.44 2.04
CA MET A 143 5.52 -6.38 2.07
C MET A 143 4.37 -6.75 1.11
N ILE A 144 3.13 -6.50 1.54
CA ILE A 144 1.96 -6.60 0.66
C ILE A 144 1.59 -5.20 0.21
N LEU A 145 1.58 -4.98 -1.10
CA LEU A 145 1.15 -3.74 -1.73
C LEU A 145 -0.24 -3.93 -2.31
N ILE A 146 -1.24 -3.20 -1.80
CA ILE A 146 -2.59 -3.17 -2.37
C ILE A 146 -2.85 -1.77 -2.91
N SER A 147 -3.01 -1.65 -4.22
CA SER A 147 -3.18 -0.34 -4.85
C SER A 147 -4.32 -0.34 -5.87
N GLY A 148 -5.22 0.63 -5.75
CA GLY A 148 -6.33 0.83 -6.68
C GLY A 148 -6.05 1.95 -7.67
N CYS A 149 -6.46 1.78 -8.91
CA CYS A 149 -6.38 2.80 -9.95
C CYS A 149 -7.68 2.95 -10.73
N ALA A 150 -7.76 4.04 -11.52
CA ALA A 150 -8.87 4.30 -12.42
C ALA A 150 -8.62 3.83 -13.86
N TYR A 151 -7.56 3.06 -14.10
CA TYR A 151 -7.21 2.56 -15.42
C TYR A 151 -7.78 1.17 -15.66
N ASN A 152 -7.98 0.84 -16.94
CA ASN A 152 -8.43 -0.49 -17.35
C ASN A 152 -7.29 -1.52 -17.29
N GLU A 153 -6.08 -1.10 -17.61
CA GLU A 153 -4.88 -1.95 -17.63
C GLU A 153 -3.88 -1.49 -16.58
N THR A 154 -3.28 -2.44 -15.90
CA THR A 154 -2.38 -2.16 -14.77
C THR A 154 -0.91 -2.22 -15.18
N GLU A 155 -0.54 -3.02 -16.16
CA GLU A 155 0.86 -3.28 -16.52
C GLU A 155 1.65 -2.00 -16.80
N LEU A 156 1.17 -1.16 -17.74
CA LEU A 156 1.87 0.07 -18.09
C LEU A 156 1.83 1.12 -16.98
N VAL A 157 0.65 1.33 -16.40
CA VAL A 157 0.43 2.45 -15.46
C VAL A 157 1.08 2.22 -14.09
N TYR A 158 1.31 0.97 -13.71
CA TYR A 158 2.02 0.62 -12.47
C TYR A 158 3.52 0.42 -12.66
N ARG A 159 4.03 0.35 -13.88
CA ARG A 159 5.46 0.12 -14.13
C ARG A 159 6.39 1.06 -13.36
N PRO A 160 6.15 2.39 -13.29
CA PRO A 160 7.01 3.28 -12.51
C PRO A 160 7.03 2.96 -11.02
N LEU A 161 5.86 2.69 -10.43
CA LEU A 161 5.73 2.32 -9.01
C LEU A 161 6.42 0.98 -8.72
N LEU A 162 6.19 -0.04 -9.55
CA LEU A 162 6.79 -1.37 -9.35
C LEU A 162 8.30 -1.31 -9.54
N SER A 163 8.81 -0.55 -10.51
CA SER A 163 10.26 -0.32 -10.66
C SER A 163 10.87 0.33 -9.41
N GLN A 164 10.17 1.29 -8.80
CA GLN A 164 10.61 1.88 -7.53
C GLN A 164 10.60 0.83 -6.40
N CYS A 165 9.55 0.00 -6.31
CA CYS A 165 9.49 -1.07 -5.31
C CYS A 165 10.62 -2.10 -5.51
N ASP A 166 10.91 -2.49 -6.74
CA ASP A 166 12.02 -3.39 -7.07
C ASP A 166 13.38 -2.85 -6.62
N LEU A 167 13.60 -1.53 -6.78
CA LEU A 167 14.85 -0.87 -6.35
C LEU A 167 14.96 -0.73 -4.83
N VAL A 168 13.84 -0.52 -4.13
CA VAL A 168 13.82 -0.25 -2.68
C VAL A 168 13.76 -1.53 -1.85
N LEU A 169 12.93 -2.48 -2.27
CA LEU A 169 12.63 -3.71 -1.51
C LEU A 169 13.38 -4.92 -2.07
N GLY A 170 13.83 -4.85 -3.29
CA GLY A 170 14.30 -6.00 -4.07
C GLY A 170 13.17 -6.75 -4.75
N LYS A 171 13.43 -7.19 -5.96
CA LYS A 171 12.48 -7.96 -6.77
C LYS A 171 12.10 -9.26 -6.05
N GLY A 172 10.80 -9.53 -5.93
CA GLY A 172 10.28 -10.72 -5.25
C GLY A 172 10.11 -10.60 -3.74
N ASN A 173 10.52 -9.48 -3.12
CA ASN A 173 10.37 -9.23 -1.68
C ASN A 173 9.05 -8.52 -1.33
N TYR A 174 8.14 -8.39 -2.29
CA TYR A 174 6.78 -7.88 -2.05
C TYR A 174 5.76 -8.61 -2.92
N THR A 175 4.50 -8.57 -2.49
CA THR A 175 3.35 -9.06 -3.26
C THR A 175 2.51 -7.87 -3.68
N ALA A 176 2.34 -7.63 -4.98
CA ALA A 176 1.55 -6.53 -5.52
C ALA A 176 0.15 -7.00 -5.92
N ILE A 177 -0.88 -6.42 -5.31
CA ILE A 177 -2.30 -6.61 -5.63
C ILE A 177 -2.80 -5.30 -6.24
N LEU A 178 -2.87 -5.27 -7.58
CA LEU A 178 -3.16 -4.07 -8.35
C LEU A 178 -4.62 -4.11 -8.84
N CYS A 179 -5.44 -3.18 -8.35
CA CYS A 179 -6.89 -3.19 -8.54
C CYS A 179 -7.32 -2.18 -9.62
N PRO A 180 -7.50 -2.60 -10.90
CA PRO A 180 -7.96 -1.70 -11.97
C PRO A 180 -9.41 -1.27 -11.75
N GLN A 181 -9.76 -0.08 -12.23
CA GLN A 181 -11.13 0.48 -12.20
C GLN A 181 -11.76 0.53 -10.80
N PHE A 182 -10.96 0.39 -9.74
CA PHE A 182 -11.46 0.07 -8.40
C PHE A 182 -12.30 1.19 -7.79
N LYS A 183 -11.95 2.47 -8.04
CA LYS A 183 -12.76 3.58 -7.54
C LYS A 183 -14.18 3.54 -8.14
N THR A 184 -14.30 3.39 -9.45
CA THR A 184 -15.59 3.31 -10.14
C THR A 184 -16.40 2.12 -9.64
N MET A 185 -15.75 0.98 -9.40
CA MET A 185 -16.39 -0.20 -8.84
C MET A 185 -16.87 0.03 -7.41
N ALA A 186 -16.08 0.68 -6.56
CA ALA A 186 -16.44 0.97 -5.18
C ALA A 186 -17.61 1.95 -5.08
N ASP A 187 -17.67 2.94 -5.98
CA ASP A 187 -18.73 3.96 -5.96
C ASP A 187 -20.05 3.45 -6.56
N ASN A 188 -20.03 2.51 -7.51
CA ASN A 188 -21.19 2.12 -8.31
C ASN A 188 -21.45 0.61 -8.39
N GLY A 189 -20.68 -0.21 -7.70
CA GLY A 189 -20.62 -1.64 -7.92
C GLY A 189 -21.74 -2.48 -7.30
N GLY A 190 -22.45 -1.97 -6.29
CA GLY A 190 -23.52 -2.72 -5.61
C GLY A 190 -23.14 -4.17 -5.27
N THR A 191 -23.97 -5.14 -5.71
CA THR A 191 -23.71 -6.59 -5.50
C THR A 191 -22.42 -7.09 -6.16
N ARG A 192 -21.96 -6.42 -7.24
CA ARG A 192 -20.69 -6.77 -7.89
C ARG A 192 -19.49 -6.42 -7.00
N LEU A 193 -19.54 -5.28 -6.31
CA LEU A 193 -18.51 -4.94 -5.32
C LEU A 193 -18.42 -6.00 -4.23
N ALA A 194 -19.56 -6.43 -3.68
CA ALA A 194 -19.57 -7.47 -2.65
C ALA A 194 -18.90 -8.77 -3.11
N ARG A 195 -19.16 -9.23 -4.34
CA ARG A 195 -18.50 -10.42 -4.91
C ARG A 195 -17.00 -10.23 -5.10
N ILE A 196 -16.56 -9.03 -5.46
CA ILE A 196 -15.13 -8.72 -5.60
C ILE A 196 -14.48 -8.75 -4.21
N LEU A 197 -15.07 -8.11 -3.21
CA LEU A 197 -14.54 -8.12 -1.84
C LEU A 197 -14.44 -9.55 -1.27
N GLN A 198 -15.42 -10.43 -1.55
CA GLN A 198 -15.32 -11.85 -1.19
C GLN A 198 -14.09 -12.56 -1.78
N ARG A 199 -13.65 -12.18 -2.99
CA ARG A 199 -12.40 -12.74 -3.56
C ARG A 199 -11.17 -12.28 -2.77
N PHE A 200 -11.18 -11.04 -2.27
CA PHE A 200 -10.11 -10.54 -1.41
C PHE A 200 -10.10 -11.25 -0.05
N THR A 201 -11.27 -11.52 0.53
CA THR A 201 -11.37 -12.32 1.78
C THR A 201 -10.80 -13.73 1.57
N ALA A 202 -11.22 -14.44 0.52
CA ALA A 202 -10.70 -15.76 0.20
C ALA A 202 -9.18 -15.75 -0.08
N ALA A 203 -8.68 -14.69 -0.71
CA ALA A 203 -7.23 -14.53 -0.95
C ALA A 203 -6.45 -14.28 0.36
N GLY A 204 -7.03 -13.56 1.32
CA GLY A 204 -6.44 -13.39 2.64
C GLY A 204 -6.31 -14.71 3.41
N GLU A 205 -7.33 -15.58 3.32
CA GLU A 205 -7.29 -16.93 3.88
C GLU A 205 -6.21 -17.79 3.20
N GLU A 206 -6.13 -17.76 1.85
CA GLU A 206 -5.10 -18.46 1.09
C GLU A 206 -3.70 -18.00 1.50
N TYR A 207 -3.48 -16.68 1.60
CA TYR A 207 -2.19 -16.13 1.99
C TYR A 207 -1.72 -16.65 3.35
N VAL A 208 -2.61 -16.75 4.32
CA VAL A 208 -2.26 -17.26 5.65
C VAL A 208 -1.93 -18.75 5.61
N ARG A 209 -2.70 -19.53 4.85
CA ARG A 209 -2.54 -20.98 4.76
C ARG A 209 -1.29 -21.39 3.98
N GLU A 210 -1.02 -20.71 2.84
CA GLU A 210 0.04 -21.08 1.91
C GLU A 210 1.33 -20.23 2.08
N GLY A 211 1.26 -19.11 2.82
CA GLY A 211 2.36 -18.14 2.95
C GLY A 211 2.60 -17.28 1.71
N ALA A 212 1.79 -17.42 0.68
CA ALA A 212 1.83 -16.67 -0.57
C ALA A 212 0.49 -16.76 -1.30
N LEU A 213 0.27 -15.86 -2.27
CA LEU A 213 -0.84 -15.96 -3.20
C LEU A 213 -0.43 -16.71 -4.47
N SER A 214 -1.28 -17.61 -4.95
CA SER A 214 -1.11 -18.24 -6.25
C SER A 214 -1.30 -17.21 -7.38
N GLU A 215 -0.66 -17.45 -8.52
CA GLU A 215 -0.85 -16.63 -9.72
C GLU A 215 -2.34 -16.62 -10.15
N GLN A 216 -3.00 -17.74 -10.03
CA GLN A 216 -4.44 -17.86 -10.33
C GLN A 216 -5.27 -16.93 -9.45
N THR A 217 -5.02 -16.89 -8.15
CA THR A 217 -5.71 -16.01 -7.20
C THR A 217 -5.42 -14.55 -7.50
N LEU A 218 -4.16 -14.17 -7.73
CA LEU A 218 -3.78 -12.81 -8.11
C LEU A 218 -4.53 -12.37 -9.38
N ASN A 219 -4.51 -13.18 -10.43
CA ASN A 219 -5.21 -12.89 -11.69
C ASN A 219 -6.73 -12.77 -11.50
N HIS A 220 -7.30 -13.59 -10.61
CA HIS A 220 -8.73 -13.53 -10.32
C HIS A 220 -9.14 -12.26 -9.55
N MET A 221 -8.32 -11.84 -8.58
CA MET A 221 -8.57 -10.63 -7.78
C MET A 221 -8.42 -9.34 -8.61
N THR A 222 -7.40 -9.30 -9.46
CA THR A 222 -6.98 -8.09 -10.18
C THR A 222 -7.60 -7.96 -11.56
N ARG A 223 -8.50 -8.87 -11.93
CA ARG A 223 -9.22 -8.79 -13.21
C ARG A 223 -10.10 -7.54 -13.26
N PRO A 224 -10.02 -6.74 -14.36
CA PRO A 224 -10.87 -5.57 -14.52
C PRO A 224 -12.37 -5.89 -14.36
N PRO A 225 -13.12 -5.17 -13.52
CA PRO A 225 -14.54 -5.41 -13.29
C PRO A 225 -15.43 -5.19 -14.51
N PHE A 226 -15.03 -4.26 -15.38
CA PHE A 226 -15.75 -3.88 -16.62
C PHE A 226 -14.85 -4.08 -17.84
N SER A 227 -15.45 -4.41 -18.98
CA SER A 227 -14.72 -4.34 -20.27
C SER A 227 -14.29 -2.89 -20.54
N GLY A 228 -13.23 -2.72 -21.33
CA GLY A 228 -12.71 -1.39 -21.66
C GLY A 228 -13.75 -0.46 -22.30
N GLU A 229 -14.67 -1.01 -23.11
CA GLU A 229 -15.76 -0.27 -23.75
C GLU A 229 -16.79 0.23 -22.73
N VAL A 230 -17.30 -0.67 -21.90
CA VAL A 230 -18.25 -0.35 -20.83
C VAL A 230 -17.64 0.67 -19.88
N TYR A 231 -16.38 0.48 -19.51
CA TYR A 231 -15.69 1.39 -18.60
C TYR A 231 -15.54 2.80 -19.18
N ARG A 232 -15.18 2.94 -20.48
CA ARG A 232 -15.14 4.25 -21.15
C ARG A 232 -16.50 4.94 -21.14
N THR A 233 -17.58 4.20 -21.33
CA THR A 233 -18.95 4.74 -21.29
C THR A 233 -19.29 5.26 -19.88
N ILE A 234 -18.97 4.49 -18.84
CA ILE A 234 -19.16 4.92 -17.45
C ILE A 234 -18.38 6.20 -17.16
N LEU A 235 -17.10 6.26 -17.55
CA LEU A 235 -16.28 7.46 -17.33
C LEU A 235 -16.83 8.70 -18.03
N LYS A 236 -17.35 8.56 -19.26
CA LYS A 236 -17.98 9.69 -19.96
C LYS A 236 -19.16 10.25 -19.16
N HIS A 237 -20.02 9.38 -18.62
CA HIS A 237 -21.14 9.81 -17.80
C HIS A 237 -20.73 10.46 -16.48
N VAL A 238 -19.75 9.88 -15.79
CA VAL A 238 -19.23 10.44 -14.53
C VAL A 238 -18.68 11.86 -14.77
N TRP A 239 -17.84 12.04 -15.78
CA TRP A 239 -17.20 13.34 -16.04
C TRP A 239 -18.18 14.39 -16.63
N SER A 240 -19.19 14.01 -17.40
CA SER A 240 -20.23 14.95 -17.82
C SER A 240 -21.08 15.43 -16.64
N GLY A 241 -21.50 14.53 -15.76
CA GLY A 241 -22.23 14.89 -14.55
C GLY A 241 -21.46 15.77 -13.57
N GLU A 242 -20.14 15.57 -13.44
CA GLU A 242 -19.28 16.44 -12.62
C GLU A 242 -19.12 17.85 -13.23
N ARG A 243 -19.05 17.97 -14.56
CA ARG A 243 -19.02 19.28 -15.24
C ARG A 243 -20.30 20.07 -14.99
N GLU A 244 -21.46 19.45 -15.06
CA GLU A 244 -22.75 20.08 -14.77
C GLU A 244 -22.87 20.56 -13.32
N LYS A 245 -22.30 19.82 -12.36
CA LYS A 245 -22.26 20.22 -10.95
C LYS A 245 -21.28 21.38 -10.72
N GLY A 246 -20.11 21.38 -11.40
CA GLY A 246 -19.09 22.42 -11.30
C GLY A 246 -19.63 23.79 -11.77
N THR A 247 -20.38 23.81 -12.86
CA THR A 247 -21.00 25.06 -13.38
C THR A 247 -22.07 25.66 -12.46
N LYS A 248 -22.64 24.86 -11.53
CA LYS A 248 -23.62 25.36 -10.53
C LYS A 248 -22.98 25.89 -9.25
N ASN A 249 -21.72 25.52 -8.96
CA ASN A 249 -21.02 25.92 -7.72
C ASN A 249 -20.07 27.10 -7.88
N ASP A 250 -19.76 27.52 -9.12
CA ASP A 250 -18.80 28.62 -9.39
C ASP A 250 -19.42 30.03 -9.21
N THR A 251 -20.66 30.13 -8.76
CA THR A 251 -21.32 31.42 -8.47
C THR A 251 -21.25 31.85 -7.00
N SER A 252 -20.49 31.17 -6.14
CA SER A 252 -20.43 31.44 -4.70
C SER A 252 -19.00 31.60 -4.12
N CYS A 253 -18.02 31.93 -4.92
CA CYS A 253 -16.68 32.36 -4.43
C CYS A 253 -16.40 33.79 -4.89
N HIS A 254 -16.86 34.74 -4.08
CA HIS A 254 -16.30 36.10 -3.98
C HIS A 254 -16.12 36.42 -2.51
#